data_d0eb8b3aa4b412fa9fbbac73f34c0173
#
_entry.id   d0eb8b3aa4b412fa9fbbac73f34c0173
#
_cell.length_a   1.000
_cell.length_b   1.000
_cell.length_c   1.000
_cell.angle_alpha   90.00
_cell.angle_beta   90.00
_cell.angle_gamma   90.00
#
_symmetry.space_group_name_H-M   'P 1'
#
loop_
_entity.id
_entity.type
_entity.pdbx_description
1 polymer ?
#
loop_
_entity_poly.entity_id
_entity_poly.type
_entity_poly.pdbx_seq_one_letter_code
_entity_poly.pdbx_strand_id
1 'polypeptide(L)'
;FSDKFLMKNYISNGGLLGGHPDRNIKLGIDYCSGSLGNGLSVGCGVSLSYLKNKINKKVLVILGDGECNEGMIWESALFAGHHKLSNLFVFVDYNRQQGFGTTDEILGLDSLKQKFQSFKWNVYEVNGHNFKELINIKKKLKKNNKKPSVIIANTIKGKGVPFYENTFESHYKILSKSEFEKIKHL
;
A
#
# COMPACT_ATOMS: atom_id res chain seq x y z
N PHE A 1 -13.84 11.10 -8.05
CA PHE A 1 -13.65 12.26 -8.93
C PHE A 1 -14.10 11.92 -10.35
N SER A 2 -14.55 12.93 -11.14
CA SER A 2 -14.81 12.73 -12.57
C SER A 2 -13.52 12.79 -13.36
N ASP A 3 -13.46 12.13 -14.53
CA ASP A 3 -12.27 12.15 -15.40
C ASP A 3 -11.88 13.59 -15.79
N LYS A 4 -12.88 14.45 -16.07
CA LYS A 4 -12.66 15.86 -16.36
C LYS A 4 -11.97 16.59 -15.22
N PHE A 5 -12.32 16.27 -13.96
CA PHE A 5 -11.69 16.85 -12.78
C PHE A 5 -10.24 16.35 -12.65
N LEU A 6 -10.00 15.05 -12.82
CA LEU A 6 -8.67 14.46 -12.74
C LEU A 6 -7.74 15.04 -13.82
N MET A 7 -8.16 15.06 -15.07
CA MET A 7 -7.39 15.61 -16.19
C MET A 7 -6.99 17.08 -15.98
N LYS A 8 -7.84 17.86 -15.31
CA LYS A 8 -7.57 19.28 -15.04
C LYS A 8 -6.65 19.49 -13.84
N ASN A 9 -6.70 18.62 -12.84
CA ASN A 9 -6.11 18.89 -11.53
C ASN A 9 -4.93 17.97 -11.16
N TYR A 10 -4.75 16.82 -11.83
CA TYR A 10 -3.67 15.90 -11.49
C TYR A 10 -2.36 16.31 -12.15
N ILE A 11 -1.33 16.54 -11.33
CA ILE A 11 0.03 16.96 -11.75
C ILE A 11 0.00 18.08 -12.81
N SER A 12 -0.85 19.07 -12.60
CA SER A 12 -0.98 20.24 -13.48
C SER A 12 -0.64 21.53 -12.73
N ASN A 13 -0.13 22.55 -13.41
CA ASN A 13 0.16 23.85 -12.81
C ASN A 13 -1.12 24.47 -12.21
N GLY A 14 -1.09 24.77 -10.92
CA GLY A 14 -2.27 25.24 -10.17
C GLY A 14 -3.34 24.18 -9.92
N GLY A 15 -3.06 22.92 -10.23
CA GLY A 15 -3.94 21.78 -9.94
C GLY A 15 -4.03 21.46 -8.45
N LEU A 16 -5.09 20.78 -8.06
CA LEU A 16 -5.38 20.43 -6.66
C LEU A 16 -4.84 19.06 -6.23
N LEU A 17 -4.33 18.27 -7.18
CA LEU A 17 -3.82 16.91 -6.97
C LEU A 17 -2.38 16.81 -7.42
N GLY A 18 -1.45 16.82 -6.46
CA GLY A 18 -0.03 16.59 -6.70
C GLY A 18 0.31 15.12 -6.95
N GLY A 19 1.56 14.84 -7.32
CA GLY A 19 2.09 13.46 -7.39
C GLY A 19 2.13 12.79 -6.03
N HIS A 20 2.37 13.55 -4.96
CA HIS A 20 2.12 13.15 -3.59
C HIS A 20 0.89 13.90 -3.08
N PRO A 21 -0.10 13.20 -2.51
CA PRO A 21 -1.31 13.85 -2.03
C PRO A 21 -1.02 14.79 -0.85
N ASP A 22 -1.44 16.05 -0.98
CA ASP A 22 -1.49 17.00 0.12
C ASP A 22 -2.84 16.93 0.83
N ARG A 23 -2.82 17.21 2.13
CA ARG A 23 -4.03 17.23 2.93
C ARG A 23 -5.03 18.24 2.36
N ASN A 24 -6.19 17.76 1.96
CA ASN A 24 -7.30 18.56 1.44
C ASN A 24 -8.64 17.95 1.85
N ILE A 25 -9.17 18.38 2.98
CA ILE A 25 -10.41 17.82 3.56
C ILE A 25 -11.61 17.96 2.61
N LYS A 26 -11.67 19.03 1.80
CA LYS A 26 -12.76 19.23 0.84
C LYS A 26 -12.76 18.16 -0.26
N LEU A 27 -11.59 17.59 -0.56
CA LEU A 27 -11.42 16.49 -1.51
C LEU A 27 -11.43 15.10 -0.84
N GLY A 28 -11.63 15.03 0.49
CA GLY A 28 -11.57 13.79 1.25
C GLY A 28 -10.15 13.26 1.45
N ILE A 29 -9.14 14.13 1.35
CA ILE A 29 -7.74 13.78 1.62
C ILE A 29 -7.39 14.29 3.01
N ASP A 30 -7.43 13.39 3.98
CA ASP A 30 -7.25 13.73 5.40
C ASP A 30 -5.77 13.82 5.82
N TYR A 31 -4.85 13.29 5.00
CA TYR A 31 -3.45 13.13 5.37
C TYR A 31 -2.53 13.38 4.16
N CYS A 32 -1.39 14.05 4.40
CA CYS A 32 -0.32 14.17 3.41
C CYS A 32 0.47 12.86 3.35
N SER A 33 0.71 12.35 2.16
CA SER A 33 1.53 11.16 1.95
C SER A 33 2.75 11.44 1.07
N GLY A 34 3.65 10.46 0.91
CA GLY A 34 4.88 10.58 0.12
C GLY A 34 6.15 10.34 0.94
N SER A 35 6.13 10.63 2.25
CA SER A 35 7.20 10.22 3.16
C SER A 35 6.99 8.77 3.55
N LEU A 36 7.85 7.88 3.02
CA LEU A 36 7.74 6.43 3.20
C LEU A 36 7.76 6.05 4.69
N GLY A 37 6.98 5.05 5.05
CA GLY A 37 6.84 4.52 6.41
C GLY A 37 5.84 5.26 7.30
N ASN A 38 5.57 6.55 7.05
CA ASN A 38 4.68 7.35 7.89
C ASN A 38 3.22 6.87 7.86
N GLY A 39 2.76 6.35 6.73
CA GLY A 39 1.38 5.91 6.54
C GLY A 39 0.94 4.85 7.56
N LEU A 40 1.83 3.92 7.89
CA LEU A 40 1.53 2.88 8.89
C LEU A 40 1.43 3.46 10.30
N SER A 41 2.31 4.39 10.68
CA SER A 41 2.27 5.06 12.00
C SER A 41 0.97 5.82 12.20
N VAL A 42 0.56 6.60 11.19
CA VAL A 42 -0.73 7.32 11.21
C VAL A 42 -1.90 6.33 11.29
N GLY A 43 -1.86 5.26 10.48
CA GLY A 43 -2.84 4.18 10.53
C GLY A 43 -2.97 3.54 11.91
N CYS A 44 -1.86 3.34 12.62
CA CYS A 44 -1.86 2.84 13.99
C CYS A 44 -2.57 3.82 14.95
N GLY A 45 -2.26 5.11 14.86
CA GLY A 45 -2.90 6.14 15.68
C GLY A 45 -4.41 6.21 15.48
N VAL A 46 -4.86 6.25 14.22
CA VAL A 46 -6.29 6.24 13.87
C VAL A 46 -6.98 4.96 14.34
N SER A 47 -6.33 3.80 14.12
CA SER A 47 -6.84 2.50 14.56
C SER A 47 -7.04 2.44 16.07
N LEU A 48 -6.03 2.88 16.83
CA LEU A 48 -6.08 2.93 18.30
C LEU A 48 -7.19 3.87 18.77
N SER A 49 -7.32 5.06 18.17
CA SER A 49 -8.39 6.01 18.46
C SER A 49 -9.77 5.37 18.26
N TYR A 50 -10.01 4.69 17.14
CA TYR A 50 -11.28 4.02 16.89
C TYR A 50 -11.58 2.93 17.93
N LEU A 51 -10.59 2.12 18.30
CA LEU A 51 -10.77 1.09 19.33
C LEU A 51 -11.09 1.69 20.70
N LYS A 52 -10.33 2.71 21.13
CA LYS A 52 -10.54 3.36 22.43
C LYS A 52 -11.90 4.06 22.53
N ASN A 53 -12.34 4.70 21.47
CA ASN A 53 -13.63 5.38 21.41
C ASN A 53 -14.80 4.45 21.01
N LYS A 54 -14.58 3.13 20.90
CA LYS A 54 -15.57 2.13 20.49
C LYS A 54 -16.24 2.44 19.14
N ILE A 55 -15.49 3.09 18.24
CA ILE A 55 -15.93 3.40 16.88
C ILE A 55 -15.70 2.16 16.00
N ASN A 56 -16.78 1.59 15.48
CA ASN A 56 -16.72 0.40 14.63
C ASN A 56 -16.29 0.76 13.19
N LYS A 57 -15.05 1.21 13.05
CA LYS A 57 -14.42 1.48 11.74
C LYS A 57 -13.13 0.69 11.58
N LYS A 58 -12.76 0.44 10.34
CA LYS A 58 -11.53 -0.24 9.95
C LYS A 58 -10.56 0.76 9.36
N VAL A 59 -9.28 0.52 9.54
CA VAL A 59 -8.18 1.27 8.93
C VAL A 59 -7.48 0.34 7.95
N LEU A 60 -7.32 0.81 6.73
CA LEU A 60 -6.59 0.12 5.68
C LEU A 60 -5.37 0.95 5.31
N VAL A 61 -4.20 0.32 5.33
CA VAL A 61 -2.93 0.92 4.90
C VAL A 61 -2.37 0.09 3.75
N ILE A 62 -1.85 0.76 2.73
CA ILE A 62 -1.13 0.11 1.63
C ILE A 62 0.32 0.53 1.74
N LEU A 63 1.23 -0.44 1.68
CA LEU A 63 2.67 -0.25 1.72
C LEU A 63 3.29 -0.81 0.45
N GLY A 64 4.35 -0.18 -0.03
CA GLY A 64 5.28 -0.80 -0.96
C GLY A 64 6.26 -1.73 -0.24
N ASP A 65 6.83 -2.69 -0.96
CA ASP A 65 7.88 -3.55 -0.39
C ASP A 65 9.16 -2.76 -0.07
N GLY A 66 9.59 -1.87 -0.97
CA GLY A 66 10.71 -0.96 -0.68
C GLY A 66 10.46 -0.05 0.51
N GLU A 67 9.23 0.37 0.74
CA GLU A 67 8.83 1.13 1.92
C GLU A 67 9.05 0.32 3.22
N CYS A 68 8.98 -1.00 3.16
CA CYS A 68 9.25 -1.86 4.32
C CYS A 68 10.73 -1.85 4.77
N ASN A 69 11.62 -1.17 4.07
CA ASN A 69 12.99 -0.90 4.54
C ASN A 69 13.06 0.26 5.54
N GLU A 70 12.01 1.07 5.64
CA GLU A 70 11.94 2.15 6.63
C GLU A 70 11.77 1.60 8.05
N GLY A 71 12.60 2.09 8.99
CA GLY A 71 12.56 1.66 10.40
C GLY A 71 11.20 1.88 11.04
N MET A 72 10.52 2.96 10.67
CA MET A 72 9.20 3.34 11.17
C MET A 72 8.11 2.28 10.88
N ILE A 73 8.24 1.49 9.81
CA ILE A 73 7.34 0.36 9.53
C ILE A 73 7.42 -0.66 10.66
N TRP A 74 8.64 -1.01 11.09
CA TRP A 74 8.85 -2.04 12.11
C TRP A 74 8.49 -1.56 13.52
N GLU A 75 8.77 -0.31 13.83
CA GLU A 75 8.30 0.32 15.08
C GLU A 75 6.77 0.33 15.15
N SER A 76 6.11 0.71 14.06
CA SER A 76 4.65 0.70 13.95
C SER A 76 4.07 -0.72 14.00
N ALA A 77 4.74 -1.69 13.37
CA ALA A 77 4.31 -3.08 13.40
C ALA A 77 4.39 -3.68 14.82
N LEU A 78 5.47 -3.40 15.54
CA LEU A 78 5.62 -3.77 16.95
C LEU A 78 4.52 -3.15 17.81
N PHE A 79 4.29 -1.84 17.66
CA PHE A 79 3.24 -1.11 18.37
C PHE A 79 1.85 -1.69 18.10
N ALA A 80 1.50 -1.91 16.84
CA ALA A 80 0.20 -2.43 16.44
C ALA A 80 -0.05 -3.84 17.00
N GLY A 81 0.97 -4.69 16.96
CA GLY A 81 0.89 -6.04 17.52
C GLY A 81 0.74 -6.05 19.04
N HIS A 82 1.49 -5.18 19.74
CA HIS A 82 1.40 -5.02 21.19
C HIS A 82 -0.01 -4.56 21.61
N HIS A 83 -0.52 -3.51 20.98
CA HIS A 83 -1.84 -2.95 21.28
C HIS A 83 -3.00 -3.74 20.66
N LYS A 84 -2.73 -4.85 19.96
CA LYS A 84 -3.73 -5.71 19.32
C LYS A 84 -4.73 -4.92 18.46
N LEU A 85 -4.22 -4.06 17.57
CA LEU A 85 -5.05 -3.20 16.73
C LEU A 85 -5.84 -4.03 15.71
N SER A 86 -6.89 -4.69 16.18
CA SER A 86 -7.67 -5.68 15.42
C SER A 86 -8.46 -5.11 14.25
N ASN A 87 -8.63 -3.79 14.20
CA ASN A 87 -9.27 -3.05 13.12
C ASN A 87 -8.27 -2.49 12.09
N LEU A 88 -6.96 -2.76 12.25
CA LEU A 88 -5.91 -2.36 11.32
C LEU A 88 -5.62 -3.50 10.33
N PHE A 89 -5.68 -3.17 9.04
CA PHE A 89 -5.39 -4.05 7.92
C PHE A 89 -4.33 -3.40 7.04
N VAL A 90 -3.29 -4.15 6.73
CA VAL A 90 -2.18 -3.68 5.89
C VAL A 90 -2.10 -4.55 4.65
N PHE A 91 -1.97 -3.93 3.48
CA PHE A 91 -1.58 -4.60 2.24
C PHE A 91 -0.16 -4.20 1.91
N VAL A 92 0.70 -5.16 1.67
CA VAL A 92 2.03 -4.93 1.11
C VAL A 92 1.99 -5.29 -0.37
N ASP A 93 2.20 -4.32 -1.24
CA ASP A 93 2.44 -4.56 -2.66
C ASP A 93 3.86 -5.12 -2.82
N TYR A 94 3.96 -6.45 -2.84
CA TYR A 94 5.22 -7.16 -2.89
C TYR A 94 5.59 -7.53 -4.32
N ASN A 95 6.07 -6.54 -5.06
CA ASN A 95 6.49 -6.68 -6.46
C ASN A 95 8.01 -6.94 -6.61
N ARG A 96 8.77 -6.90 -5.50
CA ARG A 96 10.22 -7.13 -5.41
C ARG A 96 11.08 -6.12 -6.16
N GLN A 97 10.55 -4.94 -6.45
CA GLN A 97 11.28 -3.87 -7.10
C GLN A 97 11.16 -2.56 -6.33
N GLN A 98 12.30 -1.90 -6.18
CA GLN A 98 12.42 -0.56 -5.62
C GLN A 98 12.86 0.43 -6.72
N GLY A 99 13.03 1.70 -6.36
CA GLY A 99 13.46 2.73 -7.30
C GLY A 99 14.88 2.54 -7.87
N PHE A 100 15.73 1.74 -7.22
CA PHE A 100 17.15 1.60 -7.58
C PHE A 100 17.56 0.17 -7.92
N GLY A 101 16.68 -0.81 -7.80
CA GLY A 101 16.99 -2.20 -8.05
C GLY A 101 15.92 -3.15 -7.48
N THR A 102 16.22 -4.43 -7.46
CA THR A 102 15.37 -5.40 -6.76
C THR A 102 15.48 -5.23 -5.25
N THR A 103 14.44 -5.65 -4.51
CA THR A 103 14.48 -5.62 -3.04
C THR A 103 15.67 -6.41 -2.49
N ASP A 104 16.05 -7.51 -3.12
CA ASP A 104 17.15 -8.37 -2.66
C ASP A 104 18.53 -7.74 -2.89
N GLU A 105 18.70 -6.98 -4.00
CA GLU A 105 19.95 -6.27 -4.30
C GLU A 105 20.15 -5.03 -3.43
N ILE A 106 19.09 -4.33 -3.08
CA ILE A 106 19.16 -3.07 -2.32
C ILE A 106 19.26 -3.34 -0.83
N LEU A 107 18.21 -3.96 -0.26
CA LEU A 107 18.18 -4.38 1.13
C LEU A 107 17.12 -5.48 1.29
N GLY A 108 17.57 -6.72 1.39
CA GLY A 108 16.73 -7.91 1.42
C GLY A 108 15.68 -7.87 2.54
N LEU A 109 14.46 -8.11 2.17
CA LEU A 109 13.34 -8.11 3.11
C LEU A 109 13.11 -9.46 3.79
N ASP A 110 13.90 -10.47 3.45
CA ASP A 110 13.79 -11.89 3.84
C ASP A 110 12.65 -12.21 4.79
N SER A 111 11.70 -13.02 4.31
CA SER A 111 10.51 -13.44 5.03
C SER A 111 9.77 -12.30 5.76
N LEU A 112 9.22 -11.35 5.00
CA LEU A 112 8.24 -10.38 5.53
C LEU A 112 7.19 -11.06 6.41
N LYS A 113 6.76 -12.26 6.02
CA LYS A 113 5.83 -13.09 6.79
C LYS A 113 6.33 -13.34 8.21
N GLN A 114 7.56 -13.83 8.37
CA GLN A 114 8.13 -14.14 9.69
C GLN A 114 8.32 -12.86 10.52
N LYS A 115 8.75 -11.76 9.89
CA LYS A 115 8.90 -10.46 10.57
C LYS A 115 7.58 -9.99 11.18
N PHE A 116 6.49 -9.95 10.40
CA PHE A 116 5.18 -9.57 10.92
C PHE A 116 4.63 -10.57 11.93
N GLN A 117 4.88 -11.88 11.74
CA GLN A 117 4.46 -12.91 12.69
C GLN A 117 5.14 -12.73 14.06
N SER A 118 6.44 -12.38 14.08
CA SER A 118 7.18 -12.11 15.32
C SER A 118 6.57 -10.97 16.13
N PHE A 119 5.97 -9.97 15.46
CA PHE A 119 5.20 -8.90 16.07
C PHE A 119 3.73 -9.26 16.35
N LYS A 120 3.37 -10.55 16.28
CA LYS A 120 2.04 -11.07 16.63
C LYS A 120 0.91 -10.66 15.68
N TRP A 121 1.23 -10.37 14.42
CA TRP A 121 0.23 -10.11 13.38
C TRP A 121 -0.37 -11.40 12.82
N ASN A 122 -1.60 -11.31 12.30
CA ASN A 122 -2.12 -12.31 11.35
C ASN A 122 -1.53 -12.01 9.98
N VAL A 123 -0.90 -12.99 9.36
CA VAL A 123 -0.22 -12.81 8.07
C VAL A 123 -0.87 -13.70 7.02
N TYR A 124 -1.18 -13.12 5.88
CA TYR A 124 -1.74 -13.78 4.71
C TYR A 124 -0.88 -13.47 3.48
N GLU A 125 -0.61 -14.48 2.69
CA GLU A 125 0.07 -14.35 1.41
C GLU A 125 -0.91 -14.68 0.29
N VAL A 126 -0.95 -13.85 -0.76
CA VAL A 126 -1.87 -14.01 -1.88
C VAL A 126 -1.21 -13.63 -3.19
N ASN A 127 -1.72 -14.16 -4.29
CA ASN A 127 -1.47 -13.58 -5.60
C ASN A 127 -2.28 -12.28 -5.74
N GLY A 128 -1.57 -11.13 -5.77
CA GLY A 128 -2.19 -9.80 -5.83
C GLY A 128 -2.95 -9.52 -7.13
N HIS A 129 -2.75 -10.33 -8.18
CA HIS A 129 -3.50 -10.26 -9.43
C HIS A 129 -4.70 -11.22 -9.48
N ASN A 130 -4.93 -12.00 -8.43
CA ASN A 130 -6.05 -12.94 -8.37
C ASN A 130 -7.19 -12.38 -7.50
N PHE A 131 -8.21 -11.81 -8.15
CA PHE A 131 -9.38 -11.24 -7.46
C PHE A 131 -10.11 -12.25 -6.58
N LYS A 132 -10.15 -13.54 -6.94
CA LYS A 132 -10.80 -14.58 -6.12
C LYS A 132 -10.06 -14.76 -4.79
N GLU A 133 -8.73 -14.75 -4.81
CA GLU A 133 -7.92 -14.82 -3.59
C GLU A 133 -8.12 -13.58 -2.72
N LEU A 134 -8.06 -12.37 -3.31
CA LEU A 134 -8.29 -11.11 -2.60
C LEU A 134 -9.67 -11.07 -1.93
N ILE A 135 -10.73 -11.50 -2.63
CA ILE A 135 -12.08 -11.59 -2.07
C ILE A 135 -12.15 -12.61 -0.93
N ASN A 136 -11.47 -13.75 -1.06
CA ASN A 136 -11.44 -14.77 -0.03
C ASN A 136 -10.72 -14.32 1.25
N ILE A 137 -9.67 -13.49 1.12
CA ILE A 137 -9.02 -12.87 2.27
C ILE A 137 -10.01 -12.03 3.06
N LYS A 138 -10.88 -11.25 2.42
CA LYS A 138 -11.93 -10.46 3.11
C LYS A 138 -12.80 -11.33 4.03
N LYS A 139 -13.11 -12.57 3.62
CA LYS A 139 -13.86 -13.54 4.45
C LYS A 139 -13.04 -14.01 5.64
N LYS A 140 -11.74 -14.29 5.45
CA LYS A 140 -10.82 -14.71 6.53
C LYS A 140 -10.60 -13.59 7.56
N LEU A 141 -10.44 -12.35 7.10
CA LEU A 141 -10.26 -11.18 7.97
C LEU A 141 -11.47 -10.94 8.90
N LYS A 142 -12.68 -11.27 8.47
CA LYS A 142 -13.88 -11.17 9.32
C LYS A 142 -13.88 -12.15 10.49
N LYS A 143 -13.24 -13.31 10.34
CA LYS A 143 -13.23 -14.39 11.36
C LYS A 143 -12.17 -14.22 12.44
N ASN A 144 -11.11 -13.46 12.19
CA ASN A 144 -9.92 -13.41 13.05
C ASN A 144 -9.62 -12.00 13.55
N ASN A 145 -10.47 -11.49 14.43
CA ASN A 145 -10.55 -10.08 14.82
C ASN A 145 -9.83 -9.74 16.15
N LYS A 146 -8.76 -10.47 16.52
CA LYS A 146 -8.06 -10.20 17.79
C LYS A 146 -6.68 -9.55 17.65
N LYS A 147 -6.18 -9.41 16.41
CA LYS A 147 -4.83 -8.93 16.09
C LYS A 147 -4.87 -8.11 14.82
N PRO A 148 -3.90 -7.20 14.58
CA PRO A 148 -3.75 -6.58 13.27
C PRO A 148 -3.47 -7.64 12.21
N SER A 149 -3.81 -7.32 10.96
CA SER A 149 -3.65 -8.25 9.84
C SER A 149 -2.85 -7.61 8.72
N VAL A 150 -1.88 -8.35 8.19
CA VAL A 150 -1.13 -7.97 6.99
C VAL A 150 -1.37 -8.98 5.87
N ILE A 151 -1.58 -8.46 4.68
CA ILE A 151 -1.74 -9.20 3.44
C ILE A 151 -0.53 -8.88 2.56
N ILE A 152 0.33 -9.85 2.35
CA ILE A 152 1.46 -9.75 1.43
C ILE A 152 0.95 -10.18 0.06
N ALA A 153 0.73 -9.21 -0.79
CA ALA A 153 0.22 -9.41 -2.14
C ALA A 153 1.40 -9.54 -3.11
N ASN A 154 1.69 -10.76 -3.56
CA ASN A 154 2.69 -10.98 -4.60
C ASN A 154 2.16 -10.42 -5.91
N THR A 155 2.84 -9.43 -6.45
CA THR A 155 2.44 -8.70 -7.66
C THR A 155 3.59 -8.66 -8.68
N ILE A 156 3.26 -8.18 -9.85
CA ILE A 156 4.20 -7.86 -10.93
C ILE A 156 4.10 -6.37 -11.16
N LYS A 157 5.21 -5.64 -10.99
CA LYS A 157 5.27 -4.21 -11.28
C LYS A 157 4.97 -3.98 -12.77
N GLY A 158 4.12 -2.98 -13.06
CA GLY A 158 3.72 -2.67 -14.45
C GLY A 158 2.75 -3.67 -15.08
N LYS A 159 2.12 -4.56 -14.29
CA LYS A 159 1.19 -5.58 -14.79
C LYS A 159 0.10 -5.02 -15.70
N GLY A 160 -0.08 -5.65 -16.86
CA GLY A 160 -1.02 -5.23 -17.89
C GLY A 160 -0.39 -4.35 -18.99
N VAL A 161 0.85 -3.88 -18.79
CA VAL A 161 1.61 -3.15 -19.80
C VAL A 161 2.85 -3.97 -20.19
N PRO A 162 2.79 -4.78 -21.27
CA PRO A 162 3.79 -5.82 -21.57
C PRO A 162 5.24 -5.34 -21.60
N PHE A 163 5.49 -4.12 -22.08
CA PHE A 163 6.82 -3.53 -22.15
C PHE A 163 7.26 -2.83 -20.84
N TYR A 164 6.40 -2.84 -19.80
CA TYR A 164 6.72 -2.33 -18.46
C TYR A 164 6.68 -3.41 -17.39
N GLU A 165 6.17 -4.60 -17.68
CA GLU A 165 6.15 -5.67 -16.69
C GLU A 165 7.58 -6.02 -16.24
N ASN A 166 7.83 -5.98 -14.93
CA ASN A 166 9.12 -6.26 -14.29
C ASN A 166 10.30 -5.40 -14.80
N THR A 167 10.05 -4.19 -15.26
CA THR A 167 11.11 -3.27 -15.64
C THR A 167 11.30 -2.16 -14.62
N PHE A 168 12.55 -1.70 -14.43
CA PHE A 168 12.84 -0.56 -13.55
C PHE A 168 12.27 0.74 -14.12
N GLU A 169 12.24 0.85 -15.46
CA GLU A 169 11.67 1.99 -16.17
C GLU A 169 10.24 2.27 -15.75
N SER A 170 9.47 1.23 -15.41
CA SER A 170 8.09 1.38 -14.94
C SER A 170 7.95 2.19 -13.64
N HIS A 171 9.05 2.43 -12.92
CA HIS A 171 9.04 3.25 -11.69
C HIS A 171 9.09 4.74 -11.98
N TYR A 172 9.77 5.18 -13.04
CA TYR A 172 10.05 6.59 -13.31
C TYR A 172 9.57 7.06 -14.67
N LYS A 173 9.53 6.17 -15.66
CA LYS A 173 9.26 6.54 -17.04
C LYS A 173 7.78 6.82 -17.25
N ILE A 174 7.50 8.00 -17.80
CA ILE A 174 6.17 8.35 -18.28
C ILE A 174 5.98 7.76 -19.68
N LEU A 175 4.81 7.20 -19.95
CA LEU A 175 4.45 6.69 -21.27
C LEU A 175 4.53 7.80 -22.32
N SER A 176 5.21 7.54 -23.41
CA SER A 176 5.10 8.36 -24.62
C SER A 176 3.70 8.21 -25.23
N LYS A 177 3.30 9.19 -26.04
CA LYS A 177 2.01 9.13 -26.75
C LYS A 177 1.85 7.85 -27.58
N SER A 178 2.92 7.42 -28.25
CA SER A 178 2.90 6.18 -29.06
C SER A 178 2.80 4.91 -28.23
N GLU A 179 3.42 4.89 -27.05
CA GLU A 179 3.30 3.76 -26.11
C GLU A 179 1.89 3.69 -25.50
N PHE A 180 1.33 4.86 -25.13
CA PHE A 180 -0.05 4.93 -24.64
C PHE A 180 -1.07 4.44 -25.69
N GLU A 181 -0.92 4.84 -26.95
CA GLU A 181 -1.81 4.36 -28.04
C GLU A 181 -1.79 2.85 -28.20
N LYS A 182 -0.67 2.18 -27.92
CA LYS A 182 -0.57 0.71 -27.99
C LYS A 182 -1.35 -0.02 -26.90
N ILE A 183 -1.58 0.62 -25.75
CA ILE A 183 -2.17 -0.03 -24.57
C ILE A 183 -3.56 0.48 -24.20
N LYS A 184 -4.02 1.59 -24.78
CA LYS A 184 -5.31 2.19 -24.43
C LYS A 184 -6.53 1.30 -24.65
N HIS A 185 -6.36 0.15 -25.31
CA HIS A 185 -7.40 -0.83 -25.60
C HIS A 185 -7.28 -2.11 -24.77
N LEU A 186 -6.23 -2.21 -23.90
CA LEU A 186 -6.05 -3.33 -22.96
C LEU A 186 -6.90 -3.10 -21.71
#